data_7bd318d5c02cb3095a903ca956acd677
#
_entry.id   7bd318d5c02cb3095a903ca956acd677
#
_cell.length_a   1.000
_cell.length_b   1.000
_cell.length_c   1.000
_cell.angle_alpha   90.00
_cell.angle_beta   90.00
_cell.angle_gamma   90.00
#
_symmetry.space_group_name_H-M   'P 1'
#
loop_
_entity.id
_entity.type
_entity.pdbx_description
1 polymer ?
#
loop_
_entity_poly.entity_id
_entity_poly.type
_entity_poly.pdbx_seq_one_letter_code
_entity_poly.pdbx_strand_id
1 'polypeptide(L)'
;AEMGDFAKTVLMPGDPLRAKFIADTFLQDVRQVTGVRGMLGFTGTYEGRPISVMGSGMGMPSIGIYSYELFSFYGVENSIRIGSAGSYTEKAKLFDTVLATGAVSESNYARVQSGFTGNITLPSAALNEKLRASAAKQGIPLIEGNIHSSDVFYRQPSDAKPTYWEKLRDEDGCLCVE
;
A
#
# COMPACT_ATOMS: atom_id res chain seq x y z
N ALA A 1 20.68 -2.44 6.71
CA ALA A 1 20.40 -1.01 6.71
C ALA A 1 20.71 -0.42 8.08
N GLU A 2 21.11 0.84 8.10
CA GLU A 2 21.42 1.59 9.30
C GLU A 2 20.49 2.81 9.41
N MET A 3 20.47 3.46 10.57
CA MET A 3 19.72 4.70 10.76
C MET A 3 20.21 5.75 9.73
N GLY A 4 19.28 6.36 9.00
CA GLY A 4 19.59 7.33 7.93
C GLY A 4 19.77 6.71 6.53
N ASP A 5 19.74 5.39 6.40
CA ASP A 5 19.76 4.76 5.08
C ASP A 5 18.47 4.99 4.30
N PHE A 6 17.34 5.06 5.00
CA PHE A 6 16.05 5.37 4.41
C PHE A 6 15.70 6.85 4.51
N ALA A 7 15.04 7.37 3.50
CA ALA A 7 14.42 8.69 3.53
C ALA A 7 13.21 8.70 4.46
N LYS A 8 12.74 9.89 4.84
CA LYS A 8 11.54 10.04 5.69
C LYS A 8 10.24 9.52 5.04
N THR A 9 10.23 9.40 3.73
CA THR A 9 9.10 8.86 2.97
C THR A 9 9.54 7.63 2.20
N VAL A 10 8.82 6.53 2.34
CA VAL A 10 9.07 5.26 1.65
C VAL A 10 7.85 4.87 0.82
N LEU A 11 8.06 4.59 -0.46
CA LEU A 11 7.07 3.94 -1.32
C LEU A 11 7.21 2.43 -1.16
N MET A 12 6.10 1.73 -0.96
CA MET A 12 6.10 0.29 -0.69
C MET A 12 5.26 -0.48 -1.71
N PRO A 13 5.81 -0.84 -2.89
CA PRO A 13 5.18 -1.85 -3.73
C PRO A 13 5.29 -3.24 -3.09
N GLY A 14 4.39 -4.17 -3.42
CA GLY A 14 4.45 -5.54 -2.94
C GLY A 14 5.70 -6.27 -3.44
N ASP A 15 5.99 -6.12 -4.72
CA ASP A 15 7.07 -6.80 -5.43
C ASP A 15 8.42 -6.06 -5.27
N PRO A 16 9.48 -6.72 -4.75
CA PRO A 16 10.81 -6.12 -4.66
C PRO A 16 11.43 -5.77 -6.02
N LEU A 17 11.08 -6.47 -7.09
CA LEU A 17 11.54 -6.10 -8.43
C LEU A 17 10.82 -4.86 -8.95
N ARG A 18 9.58 -4.62 -8.54
CA ARG A 18 8.91 -3.34 -8.81
C ARG A 18 9.55 -2.20 -8.04
N ALA A 19 10.00 -2.44 -6.80
CA ALA A 19 10.78 -1.45 -6.06
C ALA A 19 12.07 -1.09 -6.81
N LYS A 20 12.78 -2.09 -7.35
CA LYS A 20 13.96 -1.87 -8.18
C LYS A 20 13.63 -1.09 -9.46
N PHE A 21 12.57 -1.47 -10.16
CA PHE A 21 12.13 -0.79 -11.37
C PHE A 21 11.82 0.70 -11.11
N ILE A 22 11.12 1.01 -10.02
CA ILE A 22 10.80 2.39 -9.62
C ILE A 22 12.09 3.17 -9.33
N ALA A 23 13.01 2.57 -8.58
CA ALA A 23 14.28 3.20 -8.25
C ALA A 23 15.09 3.50 -9.51
N ASP A 24 15.29 2.51 -10.37
CA ASP A 24 16.10 2.64 -11.59
C ASP A 24 15.49 3.62 -12.63
N THR A 25 14.16 3.72 -12.65
CA THR A 25 13.46 4.51 -13.67
C THR A 25 13.25 5.97 -13.26
N PHE A 26 12.94 6.22 -11.99
CA PHE A 26 12.45 7.52 -11.55
C PHE A 26 13.39 8.25 -10.59
N LEU A 27 14.31 7.55 -9.91
CA LEU A 27 15.17 8.18 -8.93
C LEU A 27 16.56 8.48 -9.50
N GLN A 28 17.19 9.49 -8.93
CA GLN A 28 18.59 9.87 -9.18
C GLN A 28 19.44 9.48 -7.97
N ASP A 29 20.74 9.30 -8.16
CA ASP A 29 21.73 8.95 -7.12
C ASP A 29 21.29 7.74 -6.28
N VAL A 30 20.80 6.71 -6.96
CA VAL A 30 20.21 5.52 -6.35
C VAL A 30 21.26 4.69 -5.62
N ARG A 31 20.97 4.36 -4.36
CA ARG A 31 21.73 3.44 -3.55
C ARG A 31 20.82 2.32 -3.03
N GLN A 32 21.20 1.06 -3.24
CA GLN A 32 20.51 -0.05 -2.60
C GLN A 32 20.88 -0.07 -1.11
N VAL A 33 19.88 -0.03 -0.22
CA VAL A 33 20.07 0.05 1.22
C VAL A 33 19.76 -1.28 1.92
N THR A 34 18.98 -2.15 1.30
CA THR A 34 18.71 -3.50 1.78
C THR A 34 18.45 -4.48 0.66
N GLY A 35 18.71 -5.74 0.92
CA GLY A 35 18.39 -6.90 0.07
C GLY A 35 18.18 -8.14 0.93
N VAL A 36 18.02 -7.96 2.26
CA VAL A 36 17.81 -9.06 3.18
C VAL A 36 16.52 -9.80 2.84
N ARG A 37 16.61 -11.13 2.78
CA ARG A 37 15.53 -12.02 2.35
C ARG A 37 15.00 -11.74 0.93
N GLY A 38 15.81 -11.11 0.07
CA GLY A 38 15.37 -10.71 -1.28
C GLY A 38 14.44 -9.50 -1.30
N MET A 39 14.17 -8.88 -0.14
CA MET A 39 13.36 -7.68 -0.05
C MET A 39 14.21 -6.46 -0.35
N LEU A 40 14.19 -6.05 -1.61
CA LEU A 40 15.01 -4.96 -2.12
C LEU A 40 14.47 -3.62 -1.65
N GLY A 41 15.38 -2.76 -1.17
CA GLY A 41 15.10 -1.39 -0.82
C GLY A 41 16.19 -0.45 -1.32
N PHE A 42 15.77 0.71 -1.80
CA PHE A 42 16.62 1.71 -2.44
C PHE A 42 16.31 3.09 -1.90
N THR A 43 17.32 3.94 -1.83
CA THR A 43 17.17 5.36 -1.53
C THR A 43 17.84 6.17 -2.62
N GLY A 44 17.20 7.23 -3.04
CA GLY A 44 17.69 8.17 -4.03
C GLY A 44 16.98 9.50 -3.91
N THR A 45 16.99 10.28 -4.97
CA THR A 45 16.29 11.58 -5.02
C THR A 45 15.30 11.61 -6.19
N TYR A 46 14.18 12.28 -5.97
CA TYR A 46 13.21 12.63 -7.00
C TYR A 46 12.93 14.12 -6.94
N GLU A 47 13.19 14.83 -8.03
CA GLU A 47 13.11 16.30 -8.09
C GLU A 47 13.86 16.99 -6.92
N GLY A 48 15.07 16.50 -6.63
CA GLY A 48 15.92 17.00 -5.56
C GLY A 48 15.48 16.66 -4.13
N ARG A 49 14.46 15.82 -3.95
CA ARG A 49 13.97 15.40 -2.63
C ARG A 49 14.34 13.96 -2.35
N PRO A 50 14.89 13.64 -1.17
CA PRO A 50 15.15 12.26 -0.80
C PRO A 50 13.86 11.44 -0.73
N ILE A 51 13.88 10.24 -1.31
CA ILE A 51 12.81 9.28 -1.25
C ILE A 51 13.38 7.86 -1.26
N SER A 52 12.72 6.97 -0.57
CA SER A 52 13.05 5.54 -0.61
C SER A 52 11.93 4.74 -1.24
N VAL A 53 12.31 3.60 -1.79
CA VAL A 53 11.38 2.61 -2.32
C VAL A 53 11.82 1.24 -1.82
N MET A 54 10.89 0.47 -1.27
CA MET A 54 11.19 -0.86 -0.73
C MET A 54 10.01 -1.80 -0.94
N GLY A 55 10.30 -3.05 -1.33
CA GLY A 55 9.27 -4.08 -1.41
C GLY A 55 8.61 -4.34 -0.05
N SER A 56 7.32 -4.59 -0.05
CA SER A 56 6.57 -4.93 1.16
C SER A 56 6.28 -6.43 1.30
N GLY A 57 6.45 -7.19 0.23
CA GLY A 57 5.93 -8.55 0.15
C GLY A 57 4.40 -8.59 0.05
N MET A 58 3.83 -9.76 0.24
CA MET A 58 2.39 -9.99 0.18
C MET A 58 1.83 -10.22 1.59
N GLY A 59 0.64 -9.64 1.82
CA GLY A 59 -0.13 -9.83 3.03
C GLY A 59 0.30 -8.98 4.22
N MET A 60 -0.64 -8.81 5.15
CA MET A 60 -0.48 -7.96 6.33
C MET A 60 0.73 -8.34 7.20
N PRO A 61 1.02 -9.63 7.46
CA PRO A 61 2.19 -9.99 8.26
C PRO A 61 3.52 -9.55 7.64
N SER A 62 3.65 -9.61 6.30
CA SER A 62 4.87 -9.19 5.62
C SER A 62 5.07 -7.68 5.72
N ILE A 63 4.10 -6.89 5.24
CA ILE A 63 4.21 -5.43 5.31
C ILE A 63 4.27 -4.93 6.76
N GLY A 64 3.63 -5.62 7.68
CA GLY A 64 3.65 -5.29 9.10
C GLY A 64 5.05 -5.36 9.71
N ILE A 65 5.86 -6.36 9.35
CA ILE A 65 7.25 -6.46 9.78
C ILE A 65 8.05 -5.28 9.24
N TYR A 66 8.03 -5.06 7.93
CA TYR A 66 8.86 -4.04 7.30
C TYR A 66 8.46 -2.62 7.69
N SER A 67 7.16 -2.32 7.72
CA SER A 67 6.69 -0.99 8.12
C SER A 67 7.00 -0.68 9.59
N TYR A 68 6.85 -1.67 10.47
CA TYR A 68 7.23 -1.52 11.88
C TYR A 68 8.71 -1.17 12.03
N GLU A 69 9.59 -1.92 11.35
CA GLU A 69 11.03 -1.65 11.41
C GLU A 69 11.39 -0.27 10.82
N LEU A 70 10.79 0.10 9.68
CA LEU A 70 11.02 1.40 9.05
C LEU A 70 10.67 2.55 9.99
N PHE A 71 9.52 2.50 10.65
CA PHE A 71 9.10 3.54 11.58
C PHE A 71 9.90 3.51 12.90
N SER A 72 10.15 2.32 13.45
CA SER A 72 10.74 2.20 14.78
C SER A 72 12.26 2.35 14.81
N PHE A 73 12.96 1.94 13.73
CA PHE A 73 14.41 1.82 13.75
C PHE A 73 15.13 2.66 12.71
N TYR A 74 14.44 3.08 11.64
CA TYR A 74 15.11 3.75 10.52
C TYR A 74 14.66 5.20 10.31
N GLY A 75 13.82 5.75 11.20
CA GLY A 75 13.43 7.16 11.18
C GLY A 75 12.48 7.53 10.03
N VAL A 76 11.79 6.56 9.45
CA VAL A 76 10.76 6.80 8.45
C VAL A 76 9.55 7.45 9.11
N GLU A 77 8.98 8.46 8.46
CA GLU A 77 7.81 9.19 8.96
C GLU A 77 6.55 8.88 8.13
N ASN A 78 6.73 8.55 6.84
CA ASN A 78 5.63 8.30 5.91
C ASN A 78 5.87 7.01 5.13
N SER A 79 4.84 6.17 5.04
CA SER A 79 4.82 5.01 4.15
C SER A 79 3.61 5.11 3.23
N ILE A 80 3.84 4.91 1.93
CA ILE A 80 2.80 4.90 0.91
C ILE A 80 2.83 3.55 0.21
N ARG A 81 1.81 2.72 0.45
CA ARG A 81 1.63 1.47 -0.26
C ARG A 81 1.18 1.77 -1.69
N ILE A 82 1.93 1.26 -2.66
CA ILE A 82 1.61 1.38 -4.08
C ILE A 82 1.56 -0.02 -4.69
N GLY A 83 0.46 -0.37 -5.33
CA GLY A 83 0.27 -1.73 -5.83
C GLY A 83 -0.78 -1.80 -6.91
N SER A 84 -0.97 -3.00 -7.41
CA SER A 84 -2.10 -3.36 -8.27
C SER A 84 -3.17 -4.03 -7.42
N ALA A 85 -4.43 -3.86 -7.76
CA ALA A 85 -5.56 -4.42 -7.03
C ALA A 85 -6.59 -5.03 -7.99
N GLY A 86 -7.32 -6.04 -7.53
CA GLY A 86 -8.44 -6.62 -8.26
C GLY A 86 -9.71 -5.81 -8.02
N SER A 87 -10.41 -5.39 -9.11
CA SER A 87 -11.62 -4.57 -8.98
C SER A 87 -12.83 -5.39 -8.57
N TYR A 88 -13.66 -4.83 -7.68
CA TYR A 88 -14.99 -5.32 -7.31
C TYR A 88 -16.12 -4.56 -8.02
N THR A 89 -15.79 -3.54 -8.81
CA THR A 89 -16.76 -2.63 -9.39
C THR A 89 -16.42 -2.29 -10.85
N GLU A 90 -17.43 -2.08 -11.66
CA GLU A 90 -17.28 -1.57 -13.04
C GLU A 90 -16.95 -0.07 -13.10
N LYS A 91 -17.02 0.63 -11.96
CA LYS A 91 -16.64 2.05 -11.87
C LYS A 91 -15.15 2.27 -12.07
N ALA A 92 -14.33 1.28 -11.67
CA ALA A 92 -12.89 1.27 -11.89
C ALA A 92 -12.54 0.38 -13.08
N LYS A 93 -11.94 0.94 -14.10
CA LYS A 93 -11.46 0.25 -15.29
C LYS A 93 -9.99 -0.15 -15.14
N LEU A 94 -9.51 -0.96 -16.08
CA LEU A 94 -8.08 -1.29 -16.11
C LEU A 94 -7.23 -0.02 -16.19
N PHE A 95 -6.21 0.02 -15.36
CA PHE A 95 -5.26 1.13 -15.20
C PHE A 95 -5.81 2.41 -14.53
N ASP A 96 -7.06 2.41 -14.07
CA ASP A 96 -7.53 3.50 -13.23
C ASP A 96 -6.78 3.51 -11.88
N THR A 97 -6.60 4.72 -11.35
CA THR A 97 -5.94 4.90 -10.07
C THR A 97 -6.98 5.00 -8.96
N VAL A 98 -6.88 4.08 -7.99
CA VAL A 98 -7.73 4.08 -6.78
C VAL A 98 -6.95 4.66 -5.62
N LEU A 99 -7.54 5.66 -4.94
CA LEU A 99 -7.05 6.17 -3.66
C LEU A 99 -7.89 5.58 -2.54
N ALA A 100 -7.27 4.78 -1.69
CA ALA A 100 -7.96 4.16 -0.56
C ALA A 100 -8.36 5.20 0.51
N THR A 101 -9.64 5.21 0.87
CA THR A 101 -10.18 6.02 1.97
C THR A 101 -10.32 5.23 3.27
N GLY A 102 -10.25 3.91 3.19
CA GLY A 102 -10.23 2.98 4.30
C GLY A 102 -9.84 1.58 3.80
N ALA A 103 -9.37 0.75 4.70
CA ALA A 103 -9.13 -0.67 4.43
C ALA A 103 -10.06 -1.51 5.32
N VAL A 104 -10.97 -2.23 4.68
CA VAL A 104 -11.90 -3.17 5.33
C VAL A 104 -11.20 -4.53 5.43
N SER A 105 -11.24 -5.14 6.59
CA SER A 105 -10.61 -6.44 6.81
C SER A 105 -11.35 -7.28 7.83
N GLU A 106 -11.49 -8.56 7.53
CA GLU A 106 -11.93 -9.59 8.47
C GLU A 106 -10.79 -10.19 9.30
N SER A 107 -9.56 -9.77 9.04
CA SER A 107 -8.38 -10.28 9.72
C SER A 107 -8.32 -9.91 11.19
N ASN A 108 -7.76 -10.80 11.99
CA ASN A 108 -7.39 -10.49 13.37
C ASN A 108 -6.05 -9.72 13.48
N TYR A 109 -5.39 -9.42 12.38
CA TYR A 109 -4.04 -8.84 12.41
C TYR A 109 -4.00 -7.54 13.21
N ALA A 110 -4.85 -6.56 12.89
CA ALA A 110 -4.88 -5.26 13.57
C ALA A 110 -5.19 -5.39 15.06
N ARG A 111 -6.09 -6.32 15.43
CA ARG A 111 -6.41 -6.60 16.84
C ARG A 111 -5.23 -7.17 17.60
N VAL A 112 -4.52 -8.12 17.00
CA VAL A 112 -3.35 -8.76 17.65
C VAL A 112 -2.19 -7.78 17.73
N GLN A 113 -1.96 -7.00 16.68
CA GLN A 113 -0.83 -6.09 16.59
C GLN A 113 -0.99 -4.84 17.48
N SER A 114 -2.21 -4.28 17.59
CA SER A 114 -2.42 -2.98 18.25
C SER A 114 -3.66 -2.88 19.15
N GLY A 115 -4.42 -3.98 19.31
CA GLY A 115 -5.68 -3.97 20.05
C GLY A 115 -6.85 -3.34 19.31
N PHE A 116 -6.70 -3.03 18.02
CA PHE A 116 -7.78 -2.44 17.21
C PHE A 116 -8.93 -3.43 17.02
N THR A 117 -10.15 -3.01 17.32
CA THR A 117 -11.35 -3.88 17.30
C THR A 117 -12.33 -3.57 16.16
N GLY A 118 -12.07 -2.51 15.38
CA GLY A 118 -12.88 -2.19 14.22
C GLY A 118 -12.59 -3.08 13.02
N ASN A 119 -13.43 -3.02 12.01
CA ASN A 119 -13.24 -3.73 10.73
C ASN A 119 -12.70 -2.82 9.61
N ILE A 120 -12.60 -1.52 9.84
CA ILE A 120 -12.08 -0.53 8.88
C ILE A 120 -10.96 0.26 9.53
N THR A 121 -9.76 0.19 8.94
CA THR A 121 -8.63 1.05 9.30
C THR A 121 -8.53 2.22 8.34
N LEU A 122 -8.16 3.39 8.86
CA LEU A 122 -8.11 4.63 8.07
C LEU A 122 -6.68 4.99 7.70
N PRO A 123 -6.44 5.48 6.47
CA PRO A 123 -5.15 6.00 6.06
C PRO A 123 -4.89 7.37 6.71
N SER A 124 -3.66 7.87 6.57
CA SER A 124 -3.34 9.25 6.93
C SER A 124 -4.12 10.24 6.07
N ALA A 125 -5.03 11.01 6.69
CA ALA A 125 -5.80 12.05 6.01
C ALA A 125 -4.88 13.09 5.34
N ALA A 126 -3.80 13.48 6.02
CA ALA A 126 -2.84 14.45 5.51
C ALA A 126 -2.08 13.93 4.27
N LEU A 127 -1.72 12.63 4.23
CA LEU A 127 -1.09 12.05 3.05
C LEU A 127 -2.09 11.92 1.89
N ASN A 128 -3.32 11.49 2.16
CA ASN A 128 -4.35 11.41 1.11
C ASN A 128 -4.64 12.77 0.49
N GLU A 129 -4.67 13.85 1.30
CA GLU A 129 -4.86 15.20 0.77
C GLU A 129 -3.72 15.63 -0.16
N LYS A 130 -2.47 15.32 0.21
CA LYS A 130 -1.32 15.57 -0.66
C LYS A 130 -1.38 14.76 -1.95
N LEU A 131 -1.82 13.51 -1.89
CA LEU A 131 -1.99 12.66 -3.07
C LEU A 131 -3.09 13.20 -4.00
N ARG A 132 -4.24 13.64 -3.46
CA ARG A 132 -5.31 14.30 -4.24
C ARG A 132 -4.79 15.55 -4.95
N ALA A 133 -4.13 16.43 -4.21
CA ALA A 133 -3.58 17.67 -4.75
C ALA A 133 -2.56 17.39 -5.87
N SER A 134 -1.70 16.39 -5.68
CA SER A 134 -0.72 15.97 -6.68
C SER A 134 -1.38 15.39 -7.93
N ALA A 135 -2.37 14.52 -7.77
CA ALA A 135 -3.13 13.94 -8.88
C ALA A 135 -3.86 15.02 -9.68
N ALA A 136 -4.54 15.95 -8.99
CA ALA A 136 -5.22 17.06 -9.63
C ALA A 136 -4.27 17.95 -10.44
N LYS A 137 -3.10 18.26 -9.88
CA LYS A 137 -2.06 19.04 -10.59
C LYS A 137 -1.56 18.34 -11.85
N GLN A 138 -1.53 17.02 -11.86
CA GLN A 138 -1.07 16.22 -12.98
C GLN A 138 -2.19 15.79 -13.94
N GLY A 139 -3.44 16.15 -13.64
CA GLY A 139 -4.61 15.72 -14.42
C GLY A 139 -4.91 14.23 -14.34
N ILE A 140 -4.48 13.56 -13.26
CA ILE A 140 -4.74 12.14 -13.03
C ILE A 140 -6.06 11.98 -12.28
N PRO A 141 -7.08 11.37 -12.89
CA PRO A 141 -8.32 11.10 -12.19
C PRO A 141 -8.11 10.05 -11.09
N LEU A 142 -8.70 10.29 -9.93
CA LEU A 142 -8.71 9.36 -8.81
C LEU A 142 -10.13 8.82 -8.59
N ILE A 143 -10.23 7.52 -8.37
CA ILE A 143 -11.43 6.88 -7.86
C ILE A 143 -11.20 6.63 -6.37
N GLU A 144 -12.06 7.16 -5.52
CA GLU A 144 -11.89 7.08 -4.07
C GLU A 144 -12.90 6.14 -3.44
N GLY A 145 -12.46 5.30 -2.51
CA GLY A 145 -13.30 4.38 -1.76
C GLY A 145 -12.49 3.43 -0.90
N ASN A 146 -13.19 2.55 -0.21
CA ASN A 146 -12.56 1.53 0.61
C ASN A 146 -11.91 0.45 -0.25
N ILE A 147 -10.87 -0.17 0.29
CA ILE A 147 -10.28 -1.39 -0.25
C ILE A 147 -10.52 -2.55 0.71
N HIS A 148 -10.61 -3.76 0.18
CA HIS A 148 -10.61 -4.97 0.97
C HIS A 148 -9.16 -5.48 1.14
N SER A 149 -8.75 -5.69 2.39
CA SER A 149 -7.47 -6.32 2.74
C SER A 149 -7.75 -7.64 3.44
N SER A 150 -7.43 -8.76 2.79
CA SER A 150 -7.82 -10.10 3.22
C SER A 150 -6.62 -10.97 3.57
N ASP A 151 -6.80 -11.86 4.56
CA ASP A 151 -5.83 -12.93 4.84
C ASP A 151 -5.83 -14.01 3.74
N VAL A 152 -6.95 -14.16 3.03
CA VAL A 152 -7.14 -15.19 2.00
C VAL A 152 -7.57 -14.54 0.70
N PHE A 153 -6.63 -14.42 -0.24
CA PHE A 153 -6.92 -13.82 -1.55
C PHE A 153 -7.82 -14.71 -2.42
N TYR A 154 -7.56 -16.01 -2.44
CA TYR A 154 -8.35 -16.99 -3.19
C TYR A 154 -9.22 -17.80 -2.25
N ARG A 155 -10.50 -17.45 -2.17
CA ARG A 155 -11.49 -18.15 -1.35
C ARG A 155 -12.04 -19.37 -2.07
N GLN A 156 -12.47 -20.36 -1.29
CA GLN A 156 -13.21 -21.50 -1.84
C GLN A 156 -14.49 -21.02 -2.52
N PRO A 157 -14.86 -21.62 -3.67
CA PRO A 157 -16.13 -21.34 -4.32
C PRO A 157 -17.32 -21.52 -3.37
N SER A 158 -18.30 -20.64 -3.49
CA SER A 158 -19.54 -20.68 -2.71
C SER A 158 -20.72 -20.32 -3.60
N ASP A 159 -21.82 -21.04 -3.46
CA ASP A 159 -23.09 -20.74 -4.13
C ASP A 159 -23.92 -19.66 -3.42
N ALA A 160 -23.42 -19.15 -2.29
CA ALA A 160 -24.08 -18.08 -1.55
C ALA A 160 -24.25 -16.81 -2.39
N LYS A 161 -25.44 -16.22 -2.31
CA LYS A 161 -25.75 -14.94 -2.97
C LYS A 161 -26.33 -13.97 -1.94
N PRO A 162 -25.89 -12.71 -1.91
CA PRO A 162 -24.73 -12.19 -2.67
C PRO A 162 -23.43 -12.90 -2.26
N THR A 163 -22.46 -12.91 -3.17
CA THR A 163 -21.12 -13.44 -2.87
C THR A 163 -20.43 -12.56 -1.82
N TYR A 164 -19.34 -13.07 -1.23
CA TYR A 164 -18.60 -12.34 -0.22
C TYR A 164 -18.10 -10.97 -0.72
N TRP A 165 -17.53 -10.93 -1.92
CA TRP A 165 -17.03 -9.68 -2.49
C TRP A 165 -18.15 -8.70 -2.91
N GLU A 166 -19.33 -9.22 -3.32
CA GLU A 166 -20.51 -8.38 -3.58
C GLU A 166 -20.98 -7.69 -2.31
N LYS A 167 -21.00 -8.39 -1.17
CA LYS A 167 -21.31 -7.77 0.13
C LYS A 167 -20.34 -6.67 0.49
N LEU A 168 -19.03 -6.92 0.39
CA LEU A 168 -18.01 -5.90 0.67
C LEU A 168 -18.13 -4.67 -0.22
N ARG A 169 -18.46 -4.88 -1.50
CA ARG A 169 -18.73 -3.79 -2.43
C ARG A 169 -19.96 -2.97 -2.03
N ASP A 170 -21.08 -3.65 -1.75
CA ASP A 170 -22.39 -3.02 -1.61
C ASP A 170 -22.65 -2.49 -0.19
N GLU A 171 -22.12 -3.15 0.84
CA GLU A 171 -22.32 -2.79 2.24
C GLU A 171 -21.16 -1.93 2.79
N ASP A 172 -19.92 -2.26 2.44
CA ASP A 172 -18.71 -1.60 2.97
C ASP A 172 -18.06 -0.63 1.98
N GLY A 173 -18.58 -0.50 0.76
CA GLY A 173 -18.06 0.42 -0.25
C GLY A 173 -16.68 0.05 -0.78
N CYS A 174 -16.31 -1.23 -0.74
CA CYS A 174 -15.03 -1.70 -1.25
C CYS A 174 -15.00 -1.66 -2.79
N LEU A 175 -14.04 -0.94 -3.34
CA LEU A 175 -13.83 -0.82 -4.78
C LEU A 175 -12.97 -1.96 -5.34
N CYS A 176 -12.04 -2.46 -4.53
CA CYS A 176 -11.06 -3.45 -4.96
C CYS A 176 -10.51 -4.25 -3.77
N VAL A 177 -9.77 -5.30 -4.09
CA VAL A 177 -9.04 -6.15 -3.14
C VAL A 177 -7.54 -6.05 -3.38
N GLU A 178 -6.83 -6.01 -2.28
CA GLU A 178 -5.36 -6.00 -2.24
C GLU A 178 -4.85 -7.07 -1.25
#